data_527a8a0f4227fa0b68032509f17156e0
#
_entry.id   527a8a0f4227fa0b68032509f17156e0
#
_cell.length_a   1.000
_cell.length_b   1.000
_cell.length_c   1.000
_cell.angle_alpha   90.00
_cell.angle_beta   90.00
_cell.angle_gamma   90.00
#
_symmetry.space_group_name_H-M   'P 1'
#
loop_
_entity.id
_entity.type
_entity.pdbx_description
1 polymer ?
#
loop_
_entity_poly.entity_id
_entity_poly.type
_entity_poly.pdbx_seq_one_letter_code
_entity_poly.pdbx_strand_id
1 'polypeptide(L)'
;MAHFAINCFSDILQMSVNLNVILPQRTTRHGFTGSTPDGKFPVLYLLHGMGDDQTIWQRRTAIERYVEGTPLAVVMPTTHLGFYTDMHHGLPYWSFFSQELPALCQQFFPQLTDRREYTFAAGNSMGGYGAVKLALGMPDQFGKAVSLSGALDLVGMEKHTPATPLMQNIFGSTEQLTGSDNDLLALAEKTCKTHTNLPKLRICCGTEDPLLPFSRSAKARLIQLGYDVTYQESPGVHDWAYWDAQIRQAIPWLLEGMEM
;
A
#
# COMPACT_ATOMS: atom_id res chain seq x y z
N MET A 1 12.93 -1.34 -18.27
CA MET A 1 11.85 -1.95 -17.49
C MET A 1 10.90 -2.68 -18.44
N ALA A 2 10.23 -3.75 -18.02
CA ALA A 2 9.19 -4.40 -18.79
C ALA A 2 7.83 -4.10 -18.13
N HIS A 3 6.84 -3.71 -18.93
CA HIS A 3 5.48 -3.47 -18.45
C HIS A 3 4.55 -4.60 -18.89
N PHE A 4 3.75 -5.10 -17.96
CA PHE A 4 2.73 -6.13 -18.18
C PHE A 4 1.37 -5.62 -17.76
N ALA A 5 0.39 -5.65 -18.68
CA ALA A 5 -1.02 -5.49 -18.37
C ALA A 5 -1.64 -6.89 -18.30
N ILE A 6 -2.17 -7.26 -17.17
CA ILE A 6 -2.64 -8.60 -16.87
C ILE A 6 -4.13 -8.56 -16.59
N ASN A 7 -4.86 -9.49 -17.20
CA ASN A 7 -6.21 -9.83 -16.82
C ASN A 7 -6.21 -11.31 -16.42
N CYS A 8 -6.62 -11.59 -15.19
CA CYS A 8 -6.69 -12.96 -14.68
C CYS A 8 -7.96 -13.16 -13.84
N PHE A 9 -8.37 -14.41 -13.69
CA PHE A 9 -9.52 -14.73 -12.85
C PHE A 9 -9.09 -14.83 -11.38
N SER A 10 -9.88 -14.25 -10.50
CA SER A 10 -9.73 -14.38 -9.05
C SER A 10 -10.76 -15.38 -8.52
N ASP A 11 -10.30 -16.42 -7.85
CA ASP A 11 -11.16 -17.40 -7.20
C ASP A 11 -11.84 -16.81 -5.96
N ILE A 12 -11.16 -15.90 -5.25
CA ILE A 12 -11.73 -15.23 -4.07
C ILE A 12 -12.82 -14.24 -4.48
N LEU A 13 -12.57 -13.42 -5.50
CA LEU A 13 -13.53 -12.41 -5.96
C LEU A 13 -14.57 -12.97 -6.95
N GLN A 14 -14.38 -14.21 -7.44
CA GLN A 14 -15.23 -14.88 -8.44
C GLN A 14 -15.44 -14.04 -9.72
N MET A 15 -14.40 -13.30 -10.13
CA MET A 15 -14.42 -12.45 -11.32
C MET A 15 -13.02 -12.24 -11.89
N SER A 16 -12.95 -11.77 -13.13
CA SER A 16 -11.69 -11.30 -13.71
C SER A 16 -11.24 -9.99 -13.06
N VAL A 17 -9.97 -9.92 -12.74
CA VAL A 17 -9.31 -8.74 -12.18
C VAL A 17 -8.17 -8.27 -13.08
N ASN A 18 -7.85 -6.99 -12.98
CA ASN A 18 -6.76 -6.38 -13.73
C ASN A 18 -5.63 -5.98 -12.78
N LEU A 19 -4.40 -6.20 -13.21
CA LEU A 19 -3.21 -5.64 -12.58
C LEU A 19 -2.22 -5.19 -13.65
N ASN A 20 -1.48 -4.12 -13.33
CA ASN A 20 -0.31 -3.72 -14.09
C ASN A 20 0.95 -4.05 -13.29
N VAL A 21 1.99 -4.55 -13.97
CA VAL A 21 3.26 -4.89 -13.34
C VAL A 21 4.40 -4.24 -14.11
N ILE A 22 5.26 -3.51 -13.39
CA ILE A 22 6.54 -3.04 -13.90
C ILE A 22 7.61 -3.98 -13.34
N LEU A 23 8.33 -4.65 -14.23
CA LEU A 23 9.36 -5.61 -13.85
C LEU A 23 10.75 -5.11 -14.25
N PRO A 24 11.76 -5.17 -13.37
CA PRO A 24 13.12 -4.87 -13.72
C PRO A 24 13.60 -5.76 -14.88
N GLN A 25 14.13 -5.12 -15.92
CA GLN A 25 14.70 -5.84 -17.05
C GLN A 25 16.22 -5.72 -16.99
N ARG A 26 16.94 -6.83 -17.03
CA ARG A 26 18.40 -6.83 -17.11
C ARG A 26 18.83 -6.51 -18.53
N THR A 27 19.36 -5.32 -18.75
CA THR A 27 19.87 -4.86 -20.06
C THR A 27 21.14 -4.05 -19.87
N THR A 28 21.90 -3.90 -20.97
CA THR A 28 23.16 -3.13 -20.98
C THR A 28 22.96 -1.62 -21.15
N ARG A 29 21.73 -1.14 -21.45
CA ARG A 29 21.46 0.28 -21.74
C ARG A 29 20.42 0.88 -20.81
N HIS A 30 19.25 0.26 -20.73
CA HIS A 30 18.09 0.77 -19.99
C HIS A 30 17.55 -0.36 -19.10
N GLY A 31 17.72 -0.25 -17.80
CA GLY A 31 17.27 -1.27 -16.85
C GLY A 31 18.26 -1.46 -15.71
N PHE A 32 18.08 -2.55 -15.00
CA PHE A 32 18.89 -2.90 -13.85
C PHE A 32 20.10 -3.76 -14.27
N THR A 33 21.31 -3.39 -13.83
CA THR A 33 22.56 -4.11 -14.13
C THR A 33 23.16 -4.82 -12.91
N GLY A 34 22.64 -4.56 -11.70
CA GLY A 34 23.12 -5.16 -10.45
C GLY A 34 22.62 -6.58 -10.21
N SER A 35 22.90 -7.08 -9.01
CA SER A 35 22.38 -8.34 -8.48
C SER A 35 21.54 -8.06 -7.24
N THR A 36 20.66 -8.99 -6.91
CA THR A 36 19.90 -8.99 -5.65
C THR A 36 20.40 -10.15 -4.79
N PRO A 37 20.35 -10.07 -3.45
CA PRO A 37 20.98 -11.08 -2.56
C PRO A 37 20.55 -12.52 -2.82
N ASP A 38 19.29 -12.71 -3.21
CA ASP A 38 18.70 -14.03 -3.51
C ASP A 38 18.45 -14.27 -5.01
N GLY A 39 18.91 -13.36 -5.88
CA GLY A 39 18.64 -13.38 -7.32
C GLY A 39 17.22 -12.98 -7.71
N LYS A 40 16.34 -12.71 -6.74
CA LYS A 40 14.95 -12.29 -6.92
C LYS A 40 14.81 -10.78 -6.81
N PHE A 41 13.74 -10.21 -7.37
CA PHE A 41 13.44 -8.79 -7.32
C PHE A 41 12.60 -8.43 -6.08
N PRO A 42 12.98 -7.38 -5.32
CA PRO A 42 12.09 -6.76 -4.35
C PRO A 42 10.78 -6.35 -5.01
N VAL A 43 9.69 -6.37 -4.24
CA VAL A 43 8.36 -6.06 -4.77
C VAL A 43 7.66 -4.97 -3.98
N LEU A 44 7.11 -4.01 -4.70
CA LEU A 44 6.23 -2.96 -4.20
C LEU A 44 4.81 -3.19 -4.70
N TYR A 45 3.87 -3.43 -3.80
CA TYR A 45 2.44 -3.36 -4.07
C TYR A 45 2.01 -1.89 -3.97
N LEU A 46 1.70 -1.27 -5.13
CA LEU A 46 1.40 0.16 -5.23
C LEU A 46 -0.10 0.37 -5.45
N LEU A 47 -0.77 0.85 -4.42
CA LEU A 47 -2.21 0.83 -4.26
C LEU A 47 -2.84 2.17 -4.65
N HIS A 48 -3.93 2.13 -5.43
CA HIS A 48 -4.64 3.31 -5.92
C HIS A 48 -5.60 3.92 -4.89
N GLY A 49 -5.97 5.19 -5.08
CA GLY A 49 -6.96 5.92 -4.31
C GLY A 49 -8.41 5.60 -4.72
N MET A 50 -9.38 6.14 -3.97
CA MET A 50 -10.80 5.94 -4.26
C MET A 50 -11.17 6.53 -5.63
N GLY A 51 -11.89 5.75 -6.44
CA GLY A 51 -12.32 6.13 -7.77
C GLY A 51 -11.29 5.87 -8.89
N ASP A 52 -10.12 5.37 -8.54
CA ASP A 52 -9.05 5.00 -9.45
C ASP A 52 -9.02 3.48 -9.76
N ASP A 53 -8.02 3.05 -10.50
CA ASP A 53 -7.77 1.66 -10.87
C ASP A 53 -6.26 1.34 -10.99
N GLN A 54 -5.91 0.15 -11.46
CA GLN A 54 -4.53 -0.32 -11.65
C GLN A 54 -3.70 0.55 -12.60
N THR A 55 -4.31 1.41 -13.41
CA THR A 55 -3.60 2.23 -14.42
C THR A 55 -3.15 3.59 -13.88
N ILE A 56 -3.74 4.02 -12.75
CA ILE A 56 -3.67 5.43 -12.36
C ILE A 56 -2.25 5.90 -12.04
N TRP A 57 -1.46 5.08 -11.35
CA TRP A 57 -0.08 5.44 -11.00
C TRP A 57 0.80 5.69 -12.23
N GLN A 58 0.61 4.91 -13.30
CA GLN A 58 1.33 5.11 -14.56
C GLN A 58 0.83 6.36 -15.32
N ARG A 59 -0.47 6.67 -15.21
CA ARG A 59 -1.09 7.81 -15.92
C ARG A 59 -0.82 9.16 -15.24
N ARG A 60 -0.61 9.17 -13.94
CA ARG A 60 -0.51 10.39 -13.13
C ARG A 60 0.89 10.66 -12.57
N THR A 61 1.79 9.68 -12.68
CA THR A 61 3.16 9.79 -12.16
C THR A 61 4.17 9.30 -13.19
N ALA A 62 5.45 9.50 -12.91
CA ALA A 62 6.52 8.90 -13.68
C ALA A 62 7.08 7.63 -13.01
N ILE A 63 6.21 6.80 -12.43
CA ILE A 63 6.59 5.64 -11.62
C ILE A 63 7.60 4.72 -12.31
N GLU A 64 7.41 4.41 -13.59
CA GLU A 64 8.34 3.57 -14.35
C GLU A 64 9.76 4.17 -14.39
N ARG A 65 9.87 5.50 -14.60
CA ARG A 65 11.14 6.22 -14.56
C ARG A 65 11.75 6.29 -13.16
N TYR A 66 10.91 6.35 -12.11
CA TYR A 66 11.42 6.40 -10.74
C TYR A 66 12.04 5.09 -10.28
N VAL A 67 11.58 3.96 -10.81
CA VAL A 67 12.14 2.64 -10.51
C VAL A 67 13.18 2.18 -11.54
N GLU A 68 13.39 2.93 -12.63
CA GLU A 68 14.41 2.61 -13.62
C GLU A 68 15.80 2.56 -12.98
N GLY A 69 16.58 1.54 -13.32
CA GLY A 69 17.92 1.33 -12.76
C GLY A 69 17.94 0.71 -11.35
N THR A 70 16.75 0.47 -10.75
CA THR A 70 16.62 -0.24 -9.47
C THR A 70 16.17 -1.69 -9.69
N PRO A 71 16.36 -2.59 -8.72
CA PRO A 71 15.81 -3.94 -8.78
C PRO A 71 14.30 -4.01 -8.45
N LEU A 72 13.64 -2.89 -8.17
CA LEU A 72 12.29 -2.86 -7.64
C LEU A 72 11.24 -3.20 -8.70
N ALA A 73 10.52 -4.30 -8.51
CA ALA A 73 9.31 -4.59 -9.24
C ALA A 73 8.11 -3.85 -8.61
N VAL A 74 7.16 -3.39 -9.43
CA VAL A 74 5.96 -2.68 -8.95
C VAL A 74 4.73 -3.41 -9.44
N VAL A 75 3.88 -3.84 -8.51
CA VAL A 75 2.58 -4.47 -8.77
C VAL A 75 1.48 -3.47 -8.44
N MET A 76 0.68 -3.12 -9.41
CA MET A 76 -0.43 -2.15 -9.30
C MET A 76 -1.76 -2.90 -9.51
N PRO A 77 -2.40 -3.39 -8.46
CA PRO A 77 -3.68 -4.07 -8.52
C PRO A 77 -4.85 -3.09 -8.43
N THR A 78 -6.07 -3.58 -8.65
CA THR A 78 -7.31 -2.81 -8.41
C THR A 78 -8.15 -3.39 -7.29
N THR A 79 -8.75 -2.52 -6.48
CA THR A 79 -9.80 -2.85 -5.49
C THR A 79 -11.11 -2.14 -5.80
N HIS A 80 -11.18 -1.41 -6.92
CA HIS A 80 -12.31 -0.51 -7.21
C HIS A 80 -12.63 0.39 -6.00
N LEU A 81 -13.83 0.30 -5.44
CA LEU A 81 -14.25 1.05 -4.24
C LEU A 81 -14.17 0.22 -2.95
N GLY A 82 -13.51 -0.96 -2.95
CA GLY A 82 -13.54 -1.92 -1.85
C GLY A 82 -12.63 -1.62 -0.66
N PHE A 83 -11.90 -0.50 -0.69
CA PHE A 83 -11.08 0.01 0.43
C PHE A 83 -10.09 -1.03 1.00
N TYR A 84 -9.64 -1.98 0.18
CA TYR A 84 -8.71 -3.05 0.60
C TYR A 84 -9.24 -3.85 1.81
N THR A 85 -10.56 -4.10 1.86
CA THR A 85 -11.21 -4.79 2.97
C THR A 85 -12.24 -5.79 2.48
N ASP A 86 -12.54 -6.81 3.28
CA ASP A 86 -13.71 -7.64 3.03
C ASP A 86 -14.92 -6.78 3.37
N MET A 87 -15.65 -6.36 2.34
CA MET A 87 -16.72 -5.38 2.51
C MET A 87 -17.87 -5.98 3.32
N HIS A 88 -18.48 -5.18 4.18
CA HIS A 88 -19.67 -5.57 4.93
C HIS A 88 -20.81 -5.99 3.98
N HIS A 89 -21.00 -5.21 2.91
CA HIS A 89 -21.89 -5.54 1.80
C HIS A 89 -21.12 -5.37 0.49
N GLY A 90 -20.47 -6.46 -0.01
CA GLY A 90 -19.71 -6.42 -1.25
C GLY A 90 -18.70 -7.55 -1.38
N LEU A 91 -17.58 -7.28 -2.03
CA LEU A 91 -16.58 -8.27 -2.36
C LEU A 91 -15.49 -8.40 -1.26
N PRO A 92 -14.90 -9.61 -1.09
CA PRO A 92 -13.88 -9.88 -0.08
C PRO A 92 -12.48 -9.42 -0.55
N TYR A 93 -12.28 -8.10 -0.71
CA TYR A 93 -11.01 -7.58 -1.21
C TYR A 93 -9.84 -7.79 -0.26
N TRP A 94 -10.04 -7.75 1.07
CA TRP A 94 -8.95 -8.06 1.99
C TRP A 94 -8.43 -9.48 1.78
N SER A 95 -9.33 -10.46 1.68
CA SER A 95 -8.97 -11.84 1.40
C SER A 95 -8.22 -11.98 0.07
N PHE A 96 -8.66 -11.26 -0.96
CA PHE A 96 -7.93 -11.21 -2.25
C PHE A 96 -6.53 -10.64 -2.08
N PHE A 97 -6.39 -9.48 -1.45
CA PHE A 97 -5.08 -8.79 -1.31
C PHE A 97 -4.11 -9.50 -0.39
N SER A 98 -4.61 -10.15 0.67
CA SER A 98 -3.77 -10.81 1.67
C SER A 98 -3.40 -12.26 1.33
N GLN A 99 -4.21 -12.96 0.54
CA GLN A 99 -4.02 -14.38 0.28
C GLN A 99 -3.77 -14.67 -1.20
N GLU A 100 -4.65 -14.22 -2.10
CA GLU A 100 -4.62 -14.62 -3.49
C GLU A 100 -3.65 -13.79 -4.34
N LEU A 101 -3.67 -12.47 -4.22
CA LEU A 101 -2.82 -11.58 -5.03
C LEU A 101 -1.32 -11.91 -4.89
N PRO A 102 -0.75 -12.11 -3.69
CA PRO A 102 0.65 -12.50 -3.56
C PRO A 102 0.94 -13.85 -4.22
N ALA A 103 0.04 -14.83 -4.08
CA ALA A 103 0.18 -16.15 -4.70
C ALA A 103 0.15 -16.07 -6.24
N LEU A 104 -0.78 -15.29 -6.82
CA LEU A 104 -0.84 -15.03 -8.25
C LEU A 104 0.43 -14.33 -8.76
N CYS A 105 0.94 -13.35 -8.01
CA CYS A 105 2.19 -12.68 -8.36
C CYS A 105 3.38 -13.64 -8.35
N GLN A 106 3.50 -14.55 -7.39
CA GLN A 106 4.56 -15.57 -7.38
C GLN A 106 4.39 -16.59 -8.50
N GLN A 107 3.15 -16.95 -8.85
CA GLN A 107 2.88 -17.87 -9.96
C GLN A 107 3.24 -17.27 -11.32
N PHE A 108 2.88 -16.00 -11.56
CA PHE A 108 3.15 -15.34 -12.84
C PHE A 108 4.58 -14.80 -12.96
N PHE A 109 5.16 -14.40 -11.84
CA PHE A 109 6.49 -13.79 -11.73
C PHE A 109 7.32 -14.46 -10.63
N PRO A 110 7.80 -15.69 -10.84
CA PRO A 110 8.57 -16.44 -9.83
C PRO A 110 9.90 -15.78 -9.46
N GLN A 111 10.34 -14.77 -10.22
CA GLN A 111 11.49 -13.92 -9.92
C GLN A 111 11.21 -12.81 -8.89
N LEU A 112 9.96 -12.63 -8.44
CA LEU A 112 9.67 -11.74 -7.32
C LEU A 112 10.08 -12.41 -6.00
N THR A 113 10.56 -11.62 -5.05
CA THR A 113 10.89 -12.12 -3.72
C THR A 113 9.64 -12.44 -2.91
N ASP A 114 9.76 -13.38 -1.99
CA ASP A 114 8.82 -13.68 -0.91
C ASP A 114 9.37 -13.26 0.47
N ARG A 115 10.58 -12.67 0.50
CA ARG A 115 11.22 -12.22 1.72
C ARG A 115 10.56 -10.94 2.22
N ARG A 116 10.18 -10.95 3.49
CA ARG A 116 9.53 -9.83 4.19
C ARG A 116 10.29 -8.51 4.03
N GLU A 117 11.60 -8.53 4.23
CA GLU A 117 12.45 -7.34 4.21
C GLU A 117 12.54 -6.67 2.84
N TYR A 118 12.10 -7.36 1.79
CA TYR A 118 12.09 -6.89 0.40
C TYR A 118 10.68 -6.83 -0.22
N THR A 119 9.65 -6.99 0.62
CA THR A 119 8.24 -6.87 0.23
C THR A 119 7.64 -5.63 0.86
N PHE A 120 7.11 -4.74 0.03
CA PHE A 120 6.68 -3.41 0.40
C PHE A 120 5.26 -3.11 -0.08
N ALA A 121 4.56 -2.22 0.63
CA ALA A 121 3.30 -1.65 0.18
C ALA A 121 3.37 -0.11 0.19
N ALA A 122 2.77 0.54 -0.80
CA ALA A 122 2.59 1.99 -0.82
C ALA A 122 1.26 2.35 -1.47
N GLY A 123 0.74 3.53 -1.16
CA GLY A 123 -0.47 4.01 -1.82
C GLY A 123 -0.88 5.40 -1.36
N ASN A 124 -1.84 5.97 -2.08
CA ASN A 124 -2.41 7.28 -1.78
C ASN A 124 -3.84 7.18 -1.26
N SER A 125 -4.25 8.06 -0.36
CA SER A 125 -5.62 8.16 0.14
C SER A 125 -6.15 6.80 0.63
N MET A 126 -7.19 6.23 0.02
CA MET A 126 -7.66 4.86 0.23
C MET A 126 -6.53 3.83 0.10
N GLY A 127 -5.64 3.98 -0.90
CA GLY A 127 -4.46 3.10 -1.07
C GLY A 127 -3.42 3.27 0.04
N GLY A 128 -3.31 4.47 0.62
CA GLY A 128 -2.47 4.73 1.80
C GLY A 128 -2.97 3.99 3.04
N TYR A 129 -4.29 3.92 3.22
CA TYR A 129 -4.93 3.04 4.20
C TYR A 129 -4.60 1.57 3.90
N GLY A 130 -4.82 1.11 2.67
CA GLY A 130 -4.56 -0.26 2.25
C GLY A 130 -3.12 -0.69 2.46
N ALA A 131 -2.14 0.18 2.15
CA ALA A 131 -0.73 -0.10 2.33
C ALA A 131 -0.36 -0.32 3.81
N VAL A 132 -0.85 0.54 4.70
CA VAL A 132 -0.65 0.38 6.15
C VAL A 132 -1.39 -0.85 6.66
N LYS A 133 -2.60 -1.12 6.18
CA LYS A 133 -3.37 -2.32 6.55
C LYS A 133 -2.64 -3.62 6.17
N LEU A 134 -2.07 -3.69 4.96
CA LEU A 134 -1.26 -4.85 4.54
C LEU A 134 -0.07 -5.07 5.48
N ALA A 135 0.66 -4.01 5.79
CA ALA A 135 1.82 -4.13 6.67
C ALA A 135 1.45 -4.52 8.11
N LEU A 136 0.36 -3.98 8.64
CA LEU A 136 -0.10 -4.29 10.00
C LEU A 136 -0.76 -5.67 10.10
N GLY A 137 -1.56 -6.05 9.11
CA GLY A 137 -2.29 -7.32 9.09
C GLY A 137 -1.44 -8.51 8.65
N MET A 138 -0.33 -8.25 7.96
CA MET A 138 0.61 -9.27 7.44
C MET A 138 2.07 -8.88 7.77
N PRO A 139 2.40 -8.69 9.04
CA PRO A 139 3.71 -8.19 9.45
C PRO A 139 4.86 -9.17 9.13
N ASP A 140 4.57 -10.45 8.94
CA ASP A 140 5.56 -11.46 8.52
C ASP A 140 5.81 -11.45 7.01
N GLN A 141 5.00 -10.73 6.23
CA GLN A 141 5.16 -10.63 4.77
C GLN A 141 5.64 -9.25 4.33
N PHE A 142 5.21 -8.16 4.99
CA PHE A 142 5.56 -6.80 4.61
C PHE A 142 6.54 -6.17 5.60
N GLY A 143 7.74 -5.77 5.12
CA GLY A 143 8.77 -5.13 5.94
C GLY A 143 8.59 -3.62 6.07
N LYS A 144 8.08 -2.96 5.03
CA LYS A 144 7.88 -1.51 5.00
C LYS A 144 6.57 -1.13 4.32
N ALA A 145 5.94 -0.04 4.79
CA ALA A 145 4.79 0.56 4.10
C ALA A 145 4.89 2.08 4.03
N VAL A 146 4.32 2.64 2.94
CA VAL A 146 4.25 4.09 2.68
C VAL A 146 2.81 4.52 2.50
N SER A 147 2.38 5.47 3.30
CA SER A 147 1.07 6.11 3.19
C SER A 147 1.22 7.55 2.71
N LEU A 148 0.61 7.87 1.58
CA LEU A 148 0.55 9.22 1.01
C LEU A 148 -0.85 9.77 1.20
N SER A 149 -1.04 10.73 2.10
CA SER A 149 -2.36 11.26 2.46
C SER A 149 -3.38 10.16 2.78
N GLY A 150 -2.99 9.12 3.52
CA GLY A 150 -3.83 7.96 3.79
C GLY A 150 -4.96 8.23 4.78
N ALA A 151 -6.10 7.56 4.61
CA ALA A 151 -7.23 7.61 5.53
C ALA A 151 -6.95 6.69 6.75
N LEU A 152 -5.97 7.07 7.59
CA LEU A 152 -5.38 6.18 8.61
C LEU A 152 -6.18 6.10 9.92
N ASP A 153 -7.08 7.05 10.17
CA ASP A 153 -7.92 7.09 11.38
C ASP A 153 -9.39 7.24 10.99
N LEU A 154 -9.96 6.16 10.43
CA LEU A 154 -11.35 6.14 9.96
C LEU A 154 -12.35 6.40 11.09
N VAL A 155 -12.14 5.84 12.27
CA VAL A 155 -13.01 6.05 13.44
C VAL A 155 -12.96 7.52 13.88
N GLY A 156 -11.79 8.14 13.85
CA GLY A 156 -11.63 9.58 14.09
C GLY A 156 -12.35 10.42 13.03
N MET A 157 -12.27 10.03 11.76
CA MET A 157 -12.95 10.72 10.65
C MET A 157 -14.48 10.70 10.83
N GLU A 158 -15.08 9.56 11.19
CA GLU A 158 -16.53 9.41 11.38
C GLU A 158 -17.09 10.26 12.54
N LYS A 159 -16.27 10.60 13.54
CA LYS A 159 -16.66 11.54 14.60
C LYS A 159 -16.89 12.98 14.09
N HIS A 160 -16.27 13.32 12.97
CA HIS A 160 -16.36 14.66 12.37
C HIS A 160 -17.30 14.69 11.15
N THR A 161 -17.41 13.58 10.43
CA THR A 161 -18.25 13.47 9.22
C THR A 161 -18.94 12.11 9.22
N PRO A 162 -20.27 12.08 9.26
CA PRO A 162 -21.01 10.80 9.25
C PRO A 162 -20.63 9.93 8.05
N ALA A 163 -20.56 8.61 8.27
CA ALA A 163 -20.29 7.66 7.22
C ALA A 163 -21.29 7.74 6.07
N THR A 164 -20.79 7.86 4.85
CA THR A 164 -21.63 7.82 3.65
C THR A 164 -22.21 6.41 3.44
N PRO A 165 -23.28 6.24 2.65
CA PRO A 165 -23.79 4.90 2.30
C PRO A 165 -22.72 3.98 1.72
N LEU A 166 -21.77 4.53 0.95
CA LEU A 166 -20.63 3.76 0.43
C LEU A 166 -19.75 3.24 1.60
N MET A 167 -19.38 4.10 2.54
CA MET A 167 -18.57 3.70 3.69
C MET A 167 -19.29 2.67 4.57
N GLN A 168 -20.61 2.80 4.73
CA GLN A 168 -21.42 1.80 5.42
C GLN A 168 -21.46 0.44 4.70
N ASN A 169 -21.51 0.44 3.36
CA ASN A 169 -21.39 -0.81 2.59
C ASN A 169 -20.02 -1.46 2.73
N ILE A 170 -18.97 -0.66 2.90
CA ILE A 170 -17.60 -1.16 3.04
C ILE A 170 -17.34 -1.65 4.46
N PHE A 171 -17.61 -0.85 5.48
CA PHE A 171 -17.17 -1.09 6.86
C PHE A 171 -18.30 -1.48 7.83
N GLY A 172 -19.56 -1.37 7.40
CA GLY A 172 -20.71 -1.48 8.30
C GLY A 172 -20.95 -0.19 9.09
N SER A 173 -21.48 -0.32 10.31
CA SER A 173 -21.65 0.83 11.21
C SER A 173 -20.34 1.23 11.89
N THR A 174 -20.29 2.43 12.47
CA THR A 174 -19.14 2.92 13.26
C THR A 174 -18.79 1.96 14.41
N GLU A 175 -19.81 1.33 15.02
CA GLU A 175 -19.61 0.34 16.09
C GLU A 175 -18.94 -0.93 15.56
N GLN A 176 -19.26 -1.36 14.34
CA GLN A 176 -18.66 -2.52 13.69
C GLN A 176 -17.22 -2.22 13.21
N LEU A 177 -16.95 -0.99 12.77
CA LEU A 177 -15.62 -0.55 12.40
C LEU A 177 -14.69 -0.45 13.62
N THR A 178 -15.18 0.16 14.71
CA THR A 178 -14.38 0.46 15.90
C THR A 178 -13.82 -0.83 16.54
N GLY A 179 -12.50 -0.90 16.68
CA GLY A 179 -11.80 -2.05 17.28
C GLY A 179 -11.71 -3.28 16.37
N SER A 180 -12.25 -3.23 15.15
CA SER A 180 -12.12 -4.30 14.16
C SER A 180 -10.72 -4.27 13.50
N ASP A 181 -10.42 -5.28 12.66
CA ASP A 181 -9.21 -5.30 11.85
C ASP A 181 -9.23 -4.25 10.70
N ASN A 182 -10.35 -3.53 10.52
CA ASN A 182 -10.48 -2.40 9.62
C ASN A 182 -10.18 -1.04 10.30
N ASP A 183 -10.17 -1.01 11.63
CA ASP A 183 -9.66 0.12 12.43
C ASP A 183 -8.14 -0.03 12.55
N LEU A 184 -7.37 0.70 11.73
CA LEU A 184 -5.92 0.55 11.67
C LEU A 184 -5.22 0.80 13.02
N LEU A 185 -5.77 1.67 13.86
CA LEU A 185 -5.15 1.96 15.15
C LEU A 185 -5.37 0.82 16.15
N ALA A 186 -6.52 0.16 16.09
CA ALA A 186 -6.78 -1.06 16.85
C ALA A 186 -5.99 -2.26 16.29
N LEU A 187 -5.90 -2.39 14.97
CA LEU A 187 -5.06 -3.41 14.32
C LEU A 187 -3.59 -3.25 14.70
N ALA A 188 -3.05 -2.01 14.69
CA ALA A 188 -1.70 -1.74 15.12
C ALA A 188 -1.44 -2.15 16.58
N GLU A 189 -2.39 -1.88 17.48
CA GLU A 189 -2.30 -2.31 18.87
C GLU A 189 -2.32 -3.83 19.01
N LYS A 190 -3.13 -4.53 18.24
CA LYS A 190 -3.18 -6.00 18.20
C LYS A 190 -1.86 -6.57 17.68
N THR A 191 -1.32 -6.03 16.60
CA THR A 191 -0.09 -6.49 15.96
C THR A 191 1.12 -6.31 16.86
N CYS A 192 1.29 -5.16 17.52
CA CYS A 192 2.44 -4.94 18.41
C CYS A 192 2.42 -5.83 19.68
N LYS A 193 1.28 -6.41 20.05
CA LYS A 193 1.18 -7.38 21.14
C LYS A 193 1.57 -8.81 20.72
N THR A 194 1.46 -9.11 19.44
CA THR A 194 1.66 -10.48 18.89
C THR A 194 2.94 -10.65 18.11
N HIS A 195 3.57 -9.54 17.65
CA HIS A 195 4.77 -9.56 16.82
C HIS A 195 5.83 -8.61 17.39
N THR A 196 7.08 -9.06 17.42
CA THR A 196 8.24 -8.25 17.86
C THR A 196 8.91 -7.53 16.69
N ASN A 197 8.83 -8.08 15.48
CA ASN A 197 9.40 -7.48 14.28
C ASN A 197 8.32 -6.69 13.52
N LEU A 198 8.08 -5.46 13.99
CA LEU A 198 7.05 -4.58 13.42
C LEU A 198 7.50 -4.02 12.04
N PRO A 199 6.57 -3.75 11.11
CA PRO A 199 6.91 -3.07 9.86
C PRO A 199 7.32 -1.62 10.10
N LYS A 200 8.24 -1.12 9.27
CA LYS A 200 8.58 0.31 9.25
C LYS A 200 7.55 1.07 8.41
N LEU A 201 7.13 2.21 8.90
CA LEU A 201 6.07 3.00 8.27
C LEU A 201 6.60 4.38 7.87
N ARG A 202 6.34 4.79 6.61
CA ARG A 202 6.52 6.16 6.17
C ARG A 202 5.15 6.77 5.90
N ILE A 203 4.85 7.90 6.55
CA ILE A 203 3.57 8.61 6.40
C ILE A 203 3.88 10.03 5.92
N CYS A 204 3.31 10.40 4.77
CA CYS A 204 3.42 11.74 4.18
C CYS A 204 2.03 12.34 4.03
N CYS A 205 1.86 13.62 4.37
CA CYS A 205 0.60 14.34 4.19
C CYS A 205 0.85 15.80 3.84
N GLY A 206 0.06 16.35 2.93
CA GLY A 206 0.11 17.77 2.57
C GLY A 206 -0.37 18.66 3.72
N THR A 207 0.22 19.85 3.87
CA THR A 207 -0.18 20.80 4.94
C THR A 207 -1.56 21.38 4.74
N GLU A 208 -2.08 21.38 3.52
CA GLU A 208 -3.42 21.82 3.13
C GLU A 208 -4.38 20.64 2.83
N ASP A 209 -3.95 19.41 3.14
CA ASP A 209 -4.73 18.20 2.95
C ASP A 209 -5.77 18.03 4.07
N PRO A 210 -7.06 17.79 3.75
CA PRO A 210 -8.10 17.61 4.77
C PRO A 210 -7.87 16.37 5.67
N LEU A 211 -7.04 15.41 5.24
CA LEU A 211 -6.69 14.23 6.04
C LEU A 211 -5.50 14.45 6.99
N LEU A 212 -4.89 15.65 6.99
CA LEU A 212 -3.75 15.96 7.86
C LEU A 212 -4.01 15.72 9.36
N PRO A 213 -5.15 16.12 9.95
CA PRO A 213 -5.44 15.85 11.37
C PRO A 213 -5.41 14.35 11.70
N PHE A 214 -5.95 13.52 10.81
CA PHE A 214 -6.02 12.06 10.97
C PHE A 214 -4.66 11.39 10.75
N SER A 215 -3.83 11.92 9.86
CA SER A 215 -2.42 11.50 9.71
C SER A 215 -1.60 11.79 10.97
N ARG A 216 -1.82 12.94 11.62
CA ARG A 216 -1.18 13.29 12.90
C ARG A 216 -1.64 12.38 14.04
N SER A 217 -2.94 12.09 14.13
CA SER A 217 -3.52 11.15 15.10
C SER A 217 -2.88 9.76 14.95
N ALA A 218 -2.88 9.23 13.72
CA ALA A 218 -2.29 7.92 13.43
C ALA A 218 -0.79 7.87 13.75
N LYS A 219 -0.02 8.87 13.33
CA LYS A 219 1.41 8.99 13.68
C LYS A 219 1.62 8.89 15.19
N ALA A 220 0.89 9.70 15.95
CA ALA A 220 1.06 9.77 17.42
C ALA A 220 0.79 8.39 18.07
N ARG A 221 -0.30 7.72 17.63
CA ARG A 221 -0.65 6.41 18.17
C ARG A 221 0.35 5.33 17.78
N LEU A 222 0.81 5.29 16.53
CA LEU A 222 1.78 4.30 16.03
C LEU A 222 3.13 4.44 16.77
N ILE A 223 3.62 5.66 16.97
CA ILE A 223 4.85 5.90 17.76
C ILE A 223 4.66 5.42 19.21
N GLN A 224 3.51 5.73 19.84
CA GLN A 224 3.20 5.26 21.20
C GLN A 224 3.20 3.73 21.30
N LEU A 225 2.80 3.03 20.24
CA LEU A 225 2.78 1.56 20.15
C LEU A 225 4.16 0.95 19.79
N GLY A 226 5.20 1.78 19.59
CA GLY A 226 6.56 1.33 19.33
C GLY A 226 6.91 1.09 17.86
N TYR A 227 6.08 1.53 16.91
CA TYR A 227 6.42 1.45 15.49
C TYR A 227 7.51 2.45 15.10
N ASP A 228 8.41 2.03 14.19
CA ASP A 228 9.37 2.92 13.51
C ASP A 228 8.61 3.73 12.44
N VAL A 229 8.34 5.00 12.73
CA VAL A 229 7.55 5.88 11.86
C VAL A 229 8.37 7.04 11.34
N THR A 230 8.67 7.05 10.05
CA THR A 230 9.15 8.22 9.33
C THR A 230 7.96 9.09 8.93
N TYR A 231 7.83 10.29 9.49
CA TYR A 231 6.68 11.17 9.24
C TYR A 231 7.11 12.47 8.56
N GLN A 232 6.37 12.88 7.53
CA GLN A 232 6.65 14.09 6.77
C GLN A 232 5.37 14.87 6.47
N GLU A 233 5.36 16.15 6.82
CA GLU A 233 4.40 17.15 6.32
C GLU A 233 5.15 18.10 5.37
N SER A 234 4.53 18.48 4.27
CA SER A 234 5.07 19.45 3.32
C SER A 234 3.94 20.17 2.59
N PRO A 235 4.17 21.38 2.03
CA PRO A 235 3.14 22.09 1.27
C PRO A 235 2.52 21.20 0.19
N GLY A 236 1.19 21.19 0.14
CA GLY A 236 0.42 20.40 -0.82
C GLY A 236 -0.98 20.06 -0.32
N VAL A 237 -1.84 19.74 -1.27
CA VAL A 237 -3.23 19.35 -1.08
C VAL A 237 -3.43 17.86 -1.35
N HIS A 238 -4.67 17.38 -1.31
CA HIS A 238 -5.04 15.97 -1.58
C HIS A 238 -5.09 15.70 -3.09
N ASP A 239 -3.92 15.70 -3.76
CA ASP A 239 -3.87 15.58 -5.22
C ASP A 239 -2.66 14.79 -5.75
N TRP A 240 -2.70 14.52 -7.06
CA TRP A 240 -1.67 13.75 -7.76
C TRP A 240 -0.33 14.48 -7.87
N ALA A 241 -0.28 15.81 -7.84
CA ALA A 241 0.99 16.55 -7.86
C ALA A 241 1.77 16.28 -6.57
N TYR A 242 1.07 16.28 -5.43
CA TYR A 242 1.65 15.91 -4.15
C TYR A 242 2.10 14.44 -4.13
N TRP A 243 1.24 13.51 -4.54
CA TRP A 243 1.55 12.07 -4.47
C TRP A 243 2.66 11.64 -5.42
N ASP A 244 2.77 12.24 -6.62
CA ASP A 244 3.90 12.01 -7.54
C ASP A 244 5.23 12.43 -6.92
N ALA A 245 5.28 13.62 -6.30
CA ALA A 245 6.47 14.10 -5.61
C ALA A 245 6.86 13.19 -4.43
N GLN A 246 5.88 12.70 -3.66
CA GLN A 246 6.14 11.89 -2.49
C GLN A 246 6.52 10.44 -2.82
N ILE A 247 5.89 9.80 -3.82
CA ILE A 247 6.28 8.43 -4.21
C ILE A 247 7.71 8.40 -4.75
N ARG A 248 8.14 9.43 -5.49
CA ARG A 248 9.53 9.57 -5.95
C ARG A 248 10.52 9.55 -4.79
N GLN A 249 10.19 10.20 -3.66
CA GLN A 249 11.04 10.22 -2.46
C GLN A 249 10.94 8.93 -1.65
N ALA A 250 9.80 8.24 -1.72
CA ALA A 250 9.57 7.01 -0.97
C ALA A 250 10.35 5.81 -1.54
N ILE A 251 10.55 5.75 -2.86
CA ILE A 251 11.25 4.62 -3.50
C ILE A 251 12.66 4.42 -2.94
N PRO A 252 13.55 5.42 -2.84
CA PRO A 252 14.86 5.24 -2.20
C PRO A 252 14.76 4.78 -0.74
N TRP A 253 13.80 5.30 0.04
CA TRP A 253 13.57 4.89 1.42
C TRP A 253 13.14 3.42 1.53
N LEU A 254 12.33 2.92 0.58
CA LEU A 254 11.94 1.50 0.54
C LEU A 254 13.16 0.61 0.33
N LEU A 255 14.10 1.02 -0.52
CA LEU A 255 15.31 0.28 -0.88
C LEU A 255 16.48 0.48 0.09
N GLU A 256 16.33 1.39 1.08
CA GLU A 256 17.37 1.65 2.06
C GLU A 256 17.72 0.41 2.90
N GLY A 257 19.02 0.11 3.02
CA GLY A 257 19.53 -1.05 3.75
C GLY A 257 19.54 -2.35 2.93
N MET A 258 19.18 -2.30 1.64
CA MET A 258 19.38 -3.42 0.74
C MET A 258 20.84 -3.48 0.28
N GLU A 259 21.45 -4.65 0.35
CA GLU A 259 22.71 -4.94 -0.34
C GLU A 259 22.42 -5.05 -1.84
N MET A 260 22.88 -4.09 -2.64
CA MET A 260 22.73 -4.08 -4.10
C MET A 260 24.05 -4.44 -4.79
#